data_88223d75e3bfbf738183a9d2e67a460d
#
_entry.id   88223d75e3bfbf738183a9d2e67a460d
#
_cell.length_a   1.000
_cell.length_b   1.000
_cell.length_c   1.000
_cell.angle_alpha   90.00
_cell.angle_beta   90.00
_cell.angle_gamma   90.00
#
_symmetry.space_group_name_H-M   'P 1'
#
loop_
_entity.id
_entity.type
_entity.pdbx_description
1 polymer ?
#
loop_
_entity_poly.entity_id
_entity_poly.type
_entity_poly.pdbx_seq_one_letter_code
_entity_poly.pdbx_strand_id
1 'polypeptide(L)'
;MLIVKHQSSEIVEQCERKQGRDCADLVVQLSDPSPSARRWAARDLVECPDASTSLVEQLQREDDVSVREIILTTLTQLGDEVAVAGLVNCLRSEDASLRNEAIEAMKLLPDEVAPIMGHLLKDPDPDVRIFAVNVLESLRHEQVEEWLNDVIEHDAHVNVCATAVDLLGEVGTSYSWDALKSLKARFPDEPYICFATDLALKRISAT
;
A
#
# COMPACT_ATOMS: atom_id res chain seq x y z
N MET A 1 -19.33 25.23 35.61
CA MET A 1 -19.30 26.27 34.56
C MET A 1 -18.30 26.01 33.46
N LEU A 2 -17.57 24.91 33.46
CA LEU A 2 -16.58 24.51 32.43
C LEU A 2 -17.15 23.62 31.30
N ILE A 3 -18.21 22.87 31.57
CA ILE A 3 -18.80 21.91 30.60
C ILE A 3 -19.53 22.62 29.44
N VAL A 4 -20.13 23.80 29.71
CA VAL A 4 -20.91 24.55 28.70
C VAL A 4 -20.00 25.21 27.61
N LYS A 5 -18.76 25.55 27.95
CA LYS A 5 -17.82 26.14 26.98
C LYS A 5 -17.27 25.11 25.95
N HIS A 6 -17.13 23.87 26.38
CA HIS A 6 -16.63 22.81 25.48
C HIS A 6 -17.68 22.41 24.42
N GLN A 7 -18.94 22.28 24.84
CA GLN A 7 -20.03 21.99 23.90
C GLN A 7 -20.30 23.11 22.90
N SER A 8 -20.05 24.36 23.28
CA SER A 8 -20.22 25.50 22.35
C SER A 8 -19.14 25.56 21.29
N SER A 9 -17.90 25.18 21.59
CA SER A 9 -16.82 25.13 20.60
C SER A 9 -16.99 23.97 19.61
N GLU A 10 -17.43 22.79 20.06
CA GLU A 10 -17.72 21.64 19.20
C GLU A 10 -18.92 21.92 18.26
N ILE A 11 -19.95 22.61 18.74
CA ILE A 11 -21.11 22.99 17.93
C ILE A 11 -20.74 24.04 16.88
N VAL A 12 -19.88 25.01 17.22
CA VAL A 12 -19.38 26.02 16.27
C VAL A 12 -18.48 25.37 15.22
N GLU A 13 -17.56 24.50 15.61
CA GLU A 13 -16.74 23.72 14.67
C GLU A 13 -17.58 22.80 13.77
N GLN A 14 -18.65 22.18 14.28
CA GLN A 14 -19.59 21.39 13.47
C GLN A 14 -20.47 22.24 12.55
N CYS A 15 -20.77 23.50 12.92
CA CYS A 15 -21.56 24.41 12.11
C CYS A 15 -20.73 25.03 10.99
N GLU A 16 -19.44 25.31 11.23
CA GLU A 16 -18.50 25.75 10.21
C GLU A 16 -18.19 24.64 9.17
N ARG A 17 -18.25 23.37 9.57
CA ARG A 17 -18.12 22.20 8.67
C ARG A 17 -19.29 22.03 7.70
N LYS A 18 -20.48 22.55 8.05
CA LYS A 18 -21.71 22.42 7.24
C LYS A 18 -21.88 23.51 6.18
N GLN A 19 -21.08 24.55 6.18
CA GLN A 19 -20.99 25.47 5.06
C GLN A 19 -20.19 24.76 3.98
N GLY A 20 -20.84 24.36 2.87
CA GLY A 20 -20.22 23.64 1.76
C GLY A 20 -18.98 24.37 1.28
N ARG A 21 -17.82 23.88 1.71
CA ARG A 21 -16.54 24.39 1.22
C ARG A 21 -16.41 23.97 -0.24
N ASP A 22 -16.04 24.90 -1.09
CA ASP A 22 -15.72 24.61 -2.47
C ASP A 22 -14.45 23.72 -2.51
N CYS A 23 -14.40 22.79 -3.45
CA CYS A 23 -13.24 21.92 -3.64
C CYS A 23 -11.94 22.72 -3.82
N ALA A 24 -12.02 23.89 -4.49
CA ALA A 24 -10.88 24.79 -4.63
C ALA A 24 -10.38 25.35 -3.27
N ASP A 25 -11.28 25.67 -2.36
CA ASP A 25 -10.92 26.14 -1.02
C ASP A 25 -10.26 25.04 -0.19
N LEU A 26 -10.74 23.77 -0.32
CA LEU A 26 -10.14 22.62 0.33
C LEU A 26 -8.72 22.34 -0.18
N VAL A 27 -8.50 22.43 -1.49
CA VAL A 27 -7.16 22.30 -2.09
C VAL A 27 -6.21 23.36 -1.55
N VAL A 28 -6.65 24.62 -1.44
CA VAL A 28 -5.83 25.69 -0.82
C VAL A 28 -5.54 25.37 0.65
N GLN A 29 -6.53 24.86 1.39
CA GLN A 29 -6.38 24.53 2.80
C GLN A 29 -5.43 23.35 3.06
N LEU A 30 -5.15 22.47 2.08
CA LEU A 30 -4.10 21.46 2.20
C LEU A 30 -2.71 22.07 2.48
N SER A 31 -2.50 23.33 2.19
CA SER A 31 -1.25 24.06 2.46
C SER A 31 -1.31 24.94 3.71
N ASP A 32 -2.34 24.81 4.54
CA ASP A 32 -2.48 25.58 5.78
C ASP A 32 -1.34 25.26 6.77
N PRO A 33 -0.78 26.26 7.48
CA PRO A 33 0.22 26.03 8.54
C PRO A 33 -0.22 25.07 9.63
N SER A 34 -1.54 25.01 9.93
CA SER A 34 -2.12 24.13 10.95
C SER A 34 -2.31 22.71 10.44
N PRO A 35 -1.66 21.69 11.04
CA PRO A 35 -1.90 20.28 10.70
C PRO A 35 -3.38 19.88 10.83
N SER A 36 -4.09 20.43 11.82
CA SER A 36 -5.53 20.17 11.97
C SER A 36 -6.33 20.67 10.77
N ALA A 37 -6.01 21.87 10.24
CA ALA A 37 -6.68 22.39 9.06
C ALA A 37 -6.40 21.54 7.82
N ARG A 38 -5.12 21.16 7.60
CA ARG A 38 -4.74 20.26 6.49
C ARG A 38 -5.44 18.91 6.58
N ARG A 39 -5.50 18.32 7.78
CA ARG A 39 -6.17 17.04 8.03
C ARG A 39 -7.66 17.09 7.69
N TRP A 40 -8.35 18.17 8.07
CA TRP A 40 -9.76 18.38 7.71
C TRP A 40 -9.96 18.55 6.21
N ALA A 41 -9.10 19.34 5.56
CA ALA A 41 -9.15 19.51 4.11
C ALA A 41 -8.93 18.18 3.38
N ALA A 42 -7.91 17.41 3.77
CA ALA A 42 -7.60 16.12 3.17
C ALA A 42 -8.79 15.15 3.26
N ARG A 43 -9.47 15.10 4.40
CA ARG A 43 -10.64 14.24 4.59
C ARG A 43 -11.84 14.68 3.75
N ASP A 44 -12.13 15.99 3.74
CA ASP A 44 -13.33 16.51 3.07
C ASP A 44 -13.17 16.48 1.53
N LEU A 45 -11.92 16.39 1.02
CA LEU A 45 -11.60 16.22 -0.40
C LEU A 45 -12.08 14.89 -1.01
N VAL A 46 -12.47 13.91 -0.22
CA VAL A 46 -13.07 12.66 -0.73
C VAL A 46 -14.31 12.90 -1.60
N GLU A 47 -15.03 13.99 -1.35
CA GLU A 47 -16.23 14.37 -2.10
C GLU A 47 -15.92 15.19 -3.37
N CYS A 48 -14.64 15.50 -3.63
CA CYS A 48 -14.22 16.38 -4.70
C CYS A 48 -13.70 15.60 -5.90
N PRO A 49 -14.18 15.85 -7.11
CA PRO A 49 -13.60 15.29 -8.32
C PRO A 49 -12.15 15.77 -8.48
N ASP A 50 -11.30 14.90 -9.04
CA ASP A 50 -9.88 15.14 -9.33
C ASP A 50 -9.01 15.52 -8.09
N ALA A 51 -9.49 15.21 -6.88
CA ALA A 51 -8.77 15.54 -5.64
C ALA A 51 -7.45 14.79 -5.49
N SER A 52 -7.33 13.61 -6.08
CA SER A 52 -6.16 12.72 -5.95
C SER A 52 -4.86 13.40 -6.31
N THR A 53 -4.83 14.25 -7.34
CA THR A 53 -3.63 15.00 -7.74
C THR A 53 -3.11 15.89 -6.60
N SER A 54 -3.99 16.70 -6.00
CA SER A 54 -3.61 17.61 -4.92
C SER A 54 -3.23 16.86 -3.64
N LEU A 55 -3.90 15.73 -3.36
CA LEU A 55 -3.59 14.87 -2.22
C LEU A 55 -2.22 14.19 -2.38
N VAL A 56 -1.91 13.68 -3.57
CA VAL A 56 -0.60 13.07 -3.87
C VAL A 56 0.52 14.10 -3.76
N GLU A 57 0.33 15.30 -4.29
CA GLU A 57 1.30 16.40 -4.17
C GLU A 57 1.52 16.81 -2.70
N GLN A 58 0.46 16.85 -1.89
CA GLN A 58 0.60 17.14 -0.47
C GLN A 58 1.31 16.01 0.27
N LEU A 59 1.00 14.75 -0.02
CA LEU A 59 1.62 13.58 0.61
C LEU A 59 3.15 13.58 0.49
N GLN A 60 3.67 14.03 -0.66
CA GLN A 60 5.12 14.09 -0.93
C GLN A 60 5.88 15.09 -0.05
N ARG A 61 5.21 16.07 0.54
CA ARG A 61 5.80 17.15 1.35
C ARG A 61 5.26 17.22 2.78
N GLU A 62 4.36 16.29 3.14
CA GLU A 62 3.72 16.29 4.45
C GLU A 62 4.59 15.60 5.50
N ASP A 63 4.94 16.34 6.55
CA ASP A 63 5.74 15.83 7.67
C ASP A 63 4.88 15.36 8.85
N ASP A 64 3.65 15.85 8.96
CA ASP A 64 2.75 15.48 10.05
C ASP A 64 2.10 14.12 9.80
N VAL A 65 2.42 13.14 10.64
CA VAL A 65 1.96 11.74 10.51
C VAL A 65 0.42 11.68 10.48
N SER A 66 -0.27 12.49 11.31
CA SER A 66 -1.73 12.44 11.37
C SER A 66 -2.42 13.02 10.13
N VAL A 67 -1.74 13.91 9.40
CA VAL A 67 -2.20 14.41 8.10
C VAL A 67 -1.93 13.38 7.02
N ARG A 68 -0.74 12.75 7.02
CA ARG A 68 -0.40 11.66 6.08
C ARG A 68 -1.39 10.50 6.15
N GLU A 69 -1.74 10.04 7.35
CA GLU A 69 -2.73 9.00 7.57
C GLU A 69 -4.09 9.32 6.92
N ILE A 70 -4.55 10.56 7.07
CA ILE A 70 -5.81 11.00 6.45
C ILE A 70 -5.69 11.10 4.93
N ILE A 71 -4.58 11.63 4.41
CA ILE A 71 -4.34 11.69 2.96
C ILE A 71 -4.37 10.28 2.36
N LEU A 72 -3.63 9.33 2.95
CA LEU A 72 -3.61 7.94 2.49
C LEU A 72 -5.00 7.28 2.56
N THR A 73 -5.72 7.52 3.66
CA THR A 73 -7.10 7.04 3.79
C THR A 73 -8.00 7.60 2.69
N THR A 74 -7.89 8.89 2.40
CA THR A 74 -8.70 9.55 1.37
C THR A 74 -8.33 9.06 -0.03
N LEU A 75 -7.03 8.90 -0.33
CA LEU A 75 -6.55 8.32 -1.59
C LEU A 75 -7.06 6.88 -1.77
N THR A 76 -7.07 6.07 -0.69
CA THR A 76 -7.65 4.72 -0.72
C THR A 76 -9.16 4.74 -1.00
N GLN A 77 -9.89 5.72 -0.47
CA GLN A 77 -11.33 5.85 -0.75
C GLN A 77 -11.62 6.33 -2.17
N LEU A 78 -10.76 7.18 -2.74
CA LEU A 78 -10.87 7.62 -4.12
C LEU A 78 -10.54 6.49 -5.12
N GLY A 79 -9.46 5.74 -4.88
CA GLY A 79 -9.08 4.55 -5.63
C GLY A 79 -8.84 4.78 -7.13
N ASP A 80 -8.75 6.02 -7.59
CA ASP A 80 -8.55 6.32 -9.01
C ASP A 80 -7.08 6.07 -9.44
N GLU A 81 -6.83 6.11 -10.74
CA GLU A 81 -5.49 5.86 -11.31
C GLU A 81 -4.41 6.78 -10.73
N VAL A 82 -4.76 8.03 -10.40
CA VAL A 82 -3.82 9.01 -9.82
C VAL A 82 -3.49 8.65 -8.37
N ALA A 83 -4.49 8.25 -7.59
CA ALA A 83 -4.30 7.76 -6.23
C ALA A 83 -3.39 6.54 -6.21
N VAL A 84 -3.69 5.53 -7.03
CA VAL A 84 -2.87 4.30 -7.14
C VAL A 84 -1.44 4.62 -7.56
N ALA A 85 -1.24 5.47 -8.58
CA ALA A 85 0.10 5.90 -9.00
C ALA A 85 0.85 6.64 -7.88
N GLY A 86 0.15 7.45 -7.10
CA GLY A 86 0.70 8.13 -5.91
C GLY A 86 1.16 7.14 -4.85
N LEU A 87 0.37 6.11 -4.54
CA LEU A 87 0.74 5.04 -3.60
C LEU A 87 1.96 4.25 -4.09
N VAL A 88 2.01 3.91 -5.38
CA VAL A 88 3.17 3.25 -6.00
C VAL A 88 4.43 4.10 -5.85
N ASN A 89 4.35 5.42 -6.05
CA ASN A 89 5.49 6.30 -5.85
C ASN A 89 5.99 6.30 -4.41
N CYS A 90 5.09 6.14 -3.42
CA CYS A 90 5.47 6.04 -2.01
C CYS A 90 6.34 4.81 -1.70
N LEU A 91 6.24 3.72 -2.49
CA LEU A 91 7.11 2.55 -2.33
C LEU A 91 8.61 2.88 -2.53
N ARG A 92 8.93 3.98 -3.19
CA ARG A 92 10.29 4.46 -3.41
C ARG A 92 10.75 5.50 -2.40
N SER A 93 9.93 5.81 -1.40
CA SER A 93 10.27 6.79 -0.37
C SER A 93 11.41 6.30 0.52
N GLU A 94 12.29 7.19 0.95
CA GLU A 94 13.30 6.91 1.97
C GLU A 94 12.66 6.71 3.36
N ASP A 95 11.46 7.25 3.59
CA ASP A 95 10.69 7.08 4.83
C ASP A 95 10.03 5.68 4.86
N ALA A 96 10.54 4.80 5.72
CA ALA A 96 10.01 3.45 5.89
C ALA A 96 8.56 3.43 6.39
N SER A 97 8.15 4.42 7.19
CA SER A 97 6.76 4.53 7.67
C SER A 97 5.82 4.77 6.49
N LEU A 98 6.17 5.75 5.64
CA LEU A 98 5.38 6.07 4.45
C LEU A 98 5.30 4.89 3.47
N ARG A 99 6.39 4.14 3.27
CA ARG A 99 6.37 2.92 2.44
C ARG A 99 5.38 1.89 2.98
N ASN A 100 5.45 1.60 4.30
CA ASN A 100 4.57 0.63 4.94
C ASN A 100 3.11 1.07 4.89
N GLU A 101 2.83 2.34 5.16
CA GLU A 101 1.49 2.93 5.07
C GLU A 101 0.91 2.82 3.64
N ALA A 102 1.74 3.05 2.62
CA ALA A 102 1.34 2.89 1.22
C ALA A 102 1.05 1.42 0.86
N ILE A 103 1.85 0.46 1.35
CA ILE A 103 1.60 -0.97 1.17
C ILE A 103 0.24 -1.34 1.78
N GLU A 104 -0.04 -0.91 3.01
CA GLU A 104 -1.32 -1.19 3.66
C GLU A 104 -2.50 -0.54 2.92
N ALA A 105 -2.33 0.68 2.38
CA ALA A 105 -3.33 1.33 1.54
C ALA A 105 -3.59 0.54 0.25
N MET A 106 -2.55 0.06 -0.43
CA MET A 106 -2.68 -0.74 -1.66
C MET A 106 -3.37 -2.08 -1.43
N LYS A 107 -3.17 -2.72 -0.27
CA LYS A 107 -3.86 -3.96 0.11
C LYS A 107 -5.40 -3.79 0.20
N LEU A 108 -5.88 -2.57 0.38
CA LEU A 108 -7.31 -2.24 0.43
C LEU A 108 -7.92 -1.96 -0.96
N LEU A 109 -7.12 -1.96 -2.01
CA LEU A 109 -7.48 -1.63 -3.39
C LEU A 109 -7.20 -2.81 -4.36
N PRO A 110 -7.76 -4.01 -4.12
CA PRO A 110 -7.40 -5.20 -4.90
C PRO A 110 -7.69 -5.06 -6.39
N ASP A 111 -8.83 -4.50 -6.76
CA ASP A 111 -9.26 -4.40 -8.16
C ASP A 111 -8.47 -3.33 -8.93
N GLU A 112 -8.07 -2.25 -8.24
CA GLU A 112 -7.30 -1.15 -8.80
C GLU A 112 -5.81 -1.45 -8.91
N VAL A 113 -5.29 -2.26 -7.96
CA VAL A 113 -3.88 -2.61 -7.88
C VAL A 113 -3.55 -3.85 -8.72
N ALA A 114 -4.44 -4.82 -8.85
CA ALA A 114 -4.20 -6.05 -9.63
C ALA A 114 -3.69 -5.78 -11.06
N PRO A 115 -4.24 -4.82 -11.84
CA PRO A 115 -3.78 -4.56 -13.20
C PRO A 115 -2.32 -4.10 -13.31
N ILE A 116 -1.75 -3.51 -12.26
CA ILE A 116 -0.39 -2.98 -12.24
C ILE A 116 0.62 -3.94 -11.59
N MET A 117 0.18 -5.00 -10.91
CA MET A 117 1.05 -5.93 -10.20
C MET A 117 2.11 -6.56 -11.11
N GLY A 118 1.75 -6.93 -12.32
CA GLY A 118 2.70 -7.50 -13.29
C GLY A 118 3.86 -6.57 -13.64
N HIS A 119 3.68 -5.25 -13.56
CA HIS A 119 4.75 -4.26 -13.75
C HIS A 119 5.56 -4.06 -12.46
N LEU A 120 4.89 -3.99 -11.30
CA LEU A 120 5.56 -3.79 -10.00
C LEU A 120 6.49 -4.97 -9.67
N LEU A 121 6.06 -6.19 -9.93
CA LEU A 121 6.87 -7.40 -9.72
C LEU A 121 8.05 -7.53 -10.70
N LYS A 122 8.13 -6.69 -11.73
CA LYS A 122 9.24 -6.60 -12.69
C LYS A 122 9.96 -5.25 -12.63
N ASP A 123 9.73 -4.48 -11.57
CA ASP A 123 10.41 -3.21 -11.38
C ASP A 123 11.93 -3.38 -11.34
N PRO A 124 12.72 -2.45 -11.94
CA PRO A 124 14.17 -2.54 -11.92
C PRO A 124 14.75 -2.52 -10.49
N ASP A 125 14.07 -1.88 -9.54
CA ASP A 125 14.46 -1.81 -8.14
C ASP A 125 13.99 -3.07 -7.38
N PRO A 126 14.90 -3.89 -6.83
CA PRO A 126 14.53 -5.07 -6.05
C PRO A 126 13.71 -4.76 -4.79
N ASP A 127 13.90 -3.60 -4.18
CA ASP A 127 13.13 -3.22 -3.00
C ASP A 127 11.66 -2.97 -3.36
N VAL A 128 11.40 -2.33 -4.50
CA VAL A 128 10.02 -2.16 -5.02
C VAL A 128 9.39 -3.53 -5.31
N ARG A 129 10.13 -4.49 -5.87
CA ARG A 129 9.61 -5.85 -6.10
C ARG A 129 9.29 -6.58 -4.79
N ILE A 130 10.11 -6.42 -3.74
CA ILE A 130 9.82 -6.94 -2.39
C ILE A 130 8.52 -6.33 -1.85
N PHE A 131 8.36 -5.00 -1.96
CA PHE A 131 7.14 -4.32 -1.51
C PHE A 131 5.92 -4.77 -2.31
N ALA A 132 6.07 -4.99 -3.62
CA ALA A 132 5.01 -5.56 -4.46
C ALA A 132 4.57 -6.95 -3.97
N VAL A 133 5.52 -7.84 -3.61
CA VAL A 133 5.20 -9.14 -3.00
C VAL A 133 4.46 -8.94 -1.66
N ASN A 134 4.86 -7.97 -0.83
CA ASN A 134 4.17 -7.68 0.43
C ASN A 134 2.72 -7.20 0.23
N VAL A 135 2.44 -6.48 -0.86
CA VAL A 135 1.06 -6.11 -1.23
C VAL A 135 0.23 -7.37 -1.51
N LEU A 136 0.81 -8.40 -2.16
CA LEU A 136 0.11 -9.65 -2.46
C LEU A 136 -0.34 -10.44 -1.22
N GLU A 137 0.28 -10.21 -0.05
CA GLU A 137 -0.05 -10.92 1.20
C GLU A 137 -1.54 -10.84 1.57
N SER A 138 -2.17 -9.71 1.31
CA SER A 138 -3.59 -9.48 1.62
C SER A 138 -4.44 -9.26 0.37
N LEU A 139 -3.84 -9.26 -0.80
CA LEU A 139 -4.54 -9.09 -2.06
C LEU A 139 -5.36 -10.35 -2.37
N ARG A 140 -6.69 -10.25 -2.29
CA ARG A 140 -7.58 -11.37 -2.62
C ARG A 140 -7.84 -11.41 -4.12
N HIS A 141 -6.86 -11.94 -4.87
CA HIS A 141 -6.93 -12.04 -6.32
C HIS A 141 -6.50 -13.44 -6.78
N GLU A 142 -7.17 -14.00 -7.78
CA GLU A 142 -6.93 -15.36 -8.27
C GLU A 142 -5.53 -15.57 -8.86
N GLN A 143 -4.88 -14.53 -9.35
CA GLN A 143 -3.55 -14.60 -9.94
C GLN A 143 -2.39 -14.51 -8.94
N VAL A 144 -2.65 -14.36 -7.64
CA VAL A 144 -1.59 -14.19 -6.64
C VAL A 144 -0.58 -15.33 -6.69
N GLU A 145 -1.03 -16.58 -6.72
CA GLU A 145 -0.13 -17.74 -6.78
C GLU A 145 0.68 -17.77 -8.09
N GLU A 146 0.06 -17.43 -9.22
CA GLU A 146 0.74 -17.35 -10.52
C GLU A 146 1.84 -16.28 -10.52
N TRP A 147 1.55 -15.09 -9.99
CA TRP A 147 2.54 -14.01 -9.87
C TRP A 147 3.71 -14.39 -8.97
N LEU A 148 3.45 -15.04 -7.84
CA LEU A 148 4.50 -15.50 -6.94
C LEU A 148 5.37 -16.57 -7.59
N ASN A 149 4.78 -17.49 -8.37
CA ASN A 149 5.53 -18.48 -9.13
C ASN A 149 6.42 -17.81 -10.19
N ASP A 150 5.90 -16.82 -10.96
CA ASP A 150 6.70 -16.05 -11.93
C ASP A 150 7.91 -15.39 -11.24
N VAL A 151 7.73 -14.83 -10.05
CA VAL A 151 8.81 -14.24 -9.24
C VAL A 151 9.87 -15.29 -8.88
N ILE A 152 9.50 -16.42 -8.26
CA ILE A 152 10.48 -17.42 -7.81
C ILE A 152 11.16 -18.17 -8.98
N GLU A 153 10.56 -18.18 -10.16
CA GLU A 153 11.14 -18.78 -11.35
C GLU A 153 12.15 -17.85 -12.05
N HIS A 154 11.90 -16.55 -12.06
CA HIS A 154 12.62 -15.63 -12.94
C HIS A 154 13.42 -14.53 -12.23
N ASP A 155 13.07 -14.15 -11.00
CA ASP A 155 13.80 -13.08 -10.29
C ASP A 155 15.20 -13.56 -9.88
N ALA A 156 16.22 -12.75 -10.21
CA ALA A 156 17.60 -13.05 -9.87
C ALA A 156 17.96 -12.63 -8.43
N HIS A 157 17.14 -11.81 -7.79
CA HIS A 157 17.46 -11.27 -6.47
C HIS A 157 16.94 -12.18 -5.34
N VAL A 158 17.86 -12.72 -4.55
CA VAL A 158 17.57 -13.72 -3.51
C VAL A 158 16.51 -13.27 -2.51
N ASN A 159 16.53 -12.00 -2.09
CA ASN A 159 15.56 -11.49 -1.10
C ASN A 159 14.14 -11.36 -1.68
N VAL A 160 14.00 -11.03 -2.98
CA VAL A 160 12.69 -11.01 -3.66
C VAL A 160 12.12 -12.42 -3.69
N CYS A 161 12.94 -13.42 -4.10
CA CYS A 161 12.54 -14.81 -4.09
C CYS A 161 12.19 -15.31 -2.67
N ALA A 162 12.96 -14.90 -1.65
CA ALA A 162 12.71 -15.27 -0.26
C ALA A 162 11.33 -14.79 0.21
N THR A 163 11.01 -13.51 -0.03
CA THR A 163 9.70 -12.94 0.33
C THR A 163 8.56 -13.67 -0.40
N ALA A 164 8.75 -13.99 -1.67
CA ALA A 164 7.74 -14.72 -2.45
C ALA A 164 7.54 -16.16 -1.95
N VAL A 165 8.61 -16.86 -1.56
CA VAL A 165 8.52 -18.24 -0.98
C VAL A 165 7.78 -18.23 0.35
N ASP A 166 8.04 -17.25 1.21
CA ASP A 166 7.35 -17.14 2.49
C ASP A 166 5.84 -17.03 2.28
N LEU A 167 5.42 -16.20 1.34
CA LEU A 167 4.02 -16.02 1.01
C LEU A 167 3.43 -17.27 0.32
N LEU A 168 4.16 -17.93 -0.59
CA LEU A 168 3.73 -19.21 -1.18
C LEU A 168 3.54 -20.32 -0.13
N GLY A 169 4.29 -20.26 0.96
CA GLY A 169 4.08 -21.17 2.10
C GLY A 169 2.74 -20.97 2.81
N GLU A 170 2.04 -19.88 2.57
CA GLU A 170 0.74 -19.55 3.17
C GLU A 170 -0.42 -19.72 2.18
N VAL A 171 -0.22 -19.28 0.92
CA VAL A 171 -1.30 -19.25 -0.07
C VAL A 171 -1.13 -20.25 -1.21
N GLY A 172 0.05 -20.87 -1.33
CA GLY A 172 0.38 -21.77 -2.43
C GLY A 172 -0.34 -23.10 -2.38
N THR A 173 -0.52 -23.70 -3.54
CA THR A 173 -1.09 -25.03 -3.75
C THR A 173 -0.05 -25.99 -4.38
N SER A 174 -0.47 -27.21 -4.71
CA SER A 174 0.39 -28.14 -5.45
C SER A 174 0.87 -27.60 -6.81
N TYR A 175 0.23 -26.55 -7.33
CA TYR A 175 0.64 -25.85 -8.53
C TYR A 175 2.05 -25.22 -8.41
N SER A 176 2.45 -24.79 -7.21
CA SER A 176 3.75 -24.17 -6.95
C SER A 176 4.90 -25.18 -6.70
N TRP A 177 4.64 -26.48 -6.68
CA TRP A 177 5.66 -27.46 -6.29
C TRP A 177 6.90 -27.46 -7.16
N ASP A 178 6.75 -27.43 -8.49
CA ASP A 178 7.88 -27.53 -9.41
C ASP A 178 8.69 -26.22 -9.42
N ALA A 179 8.02 -25.06 -9.31
CA ALA A 179 8.66 -23.76 -9.16
C ALA A 179 9.50 -23.69 -7.86
N LEU A 180 8.94 -24.14 -6.73
CA LEU A 180 9.64 -24.19 -5.45
C LEU A 180 10.87 -25.13 -5.49
N LYS A 181 10.78 -26.31 -6.10
CA LYS A 181 11.94 -27.20 -6.25
C LYS A 181 13.01 -26.61 -7.15
N SER A 182 12.61 -25.93 -8.23
CA SER A 182 13.52 -25.25 -9.14
C SER A 182 14.25 -24.10 -8.45
N LEU A 183 13.57 -23.33 -7.62
CA LEU A 183 14.16 -22.27 -6.83
C LEU A 183 15.29 -22.77 -5.93
N LYS A 184 15.07 -23.88 -5.22
CA LYS A 184 16.09 -24.48 -4.36
C LYS A 184 17.33 -24.90 -5.14
N ALA A 185 17.16 -25.36 -6.39
CA ALA A 185 18.28 -25.71 -7.27
C ALA A 185 19.01 -24.46 -7.82
N ARG A 186 18.31 -23.34 -7.96
CA ARG A 186 18.91 -22.05 -8.40
C ARG A 186 19.79 -21.40 -7.32
N PHE A 187 19.43 -21.57 -6.04
CA PHE A 187 20.08 -20.96 -4.88
C PHE A 187 20.54 -22.02 -3.86
N PRO A 188 21.42 -22.97 -4.25
CA PRO A 188 21.78 -24.09 -3.38
C PRO A 188 22.59 -23.68 -2.15
N ASP A 189 23.31 -22.54 -2.25
CA ASP A 189 24.18 -22.00 -1.21
C ASP A 189 23.48 -20.97 -0.30
N GLU A 190 22.17 -20.74 -0.51
CA GLU A 190 21.36 -19.81 0.28
C GLU A 190 20.53 -20.58 1.33
N PRO A 191 20.99 -20.63 2.60
CA PRO A 191 20.37 -21.45 3.64
C PRO A 191 18.90 -21.09 3.88
N TYR A 192 18.58 -19.79 3.81
CA TYR A 192 17.21 -19.32 4.03
C TYR A 192 16.28 -19.81 2.92
N ILE A 193 16.66 -19.67 1.64
CA ILE A 193 15.87 -20.18 0.51
C ILE A 193 15.62 -21.67 0.63
N CYS A 194 16.66 -22.46 0.97
CA CYS A 194 16.51 -23.90 1.16
C CYS A 194 15.53 -24.23 2.28
N PHE A 195 15.63 -23.56 3.42
CA PHE A 195 14.74 -23.76 4.56
C PHE A 195 13.29 -23.33 4.25
N ALA A 196 13.10 -22.11 3.73
CA ALA A 196 11.78 -21.57 3.42
C ALA A 196 11.06 -22.41 2.35
N THR A 197 11.79 -22.86 1.32
CA THR A 197 11.25 -23.76 0.29
C THR A 197 10.80 -25.10 0.87
N ASP A 198 11.62 -25.73 1.73
CA ASP A 198 11.23 -27.01 2.39
C ASP A 198 10.00 -26.83 3.28
N LEU A 199 9.90 -25.69 3.98
CA LEU A 199 8.75 -25.35 4.82
C LEU A 199 7.48 -25.12 3.97
N ALA A 200 7.58 -24.37 2.87
CA ALA A 200 6.47 -24.12 1.95
C ALA A 200 5.95 -25.46 1.35
N LEU A 201 6.85 -26.29 0.82
CA LEU A 201 6.49 -27.61 0.30
C LEU A 201 5.80 -28.48 1.33
N LYS A 202 6.25 -28.45 2.59
CA LYS A 202 5.63 -29.21 3.69
C LYS A 202 4.23 -28.71 4.01
N ARG A 203 4.02 -27.38 4.05
CA ARG A 203 2.71 -26.75 4.33
C ARG A 203 1.71 -27.08 3.24
N ILE A 204 2.09 -26.88 1.96
CA ILE A 204 1.26 -27.20 0.80
C ILE A 204 0.89 -28.70 0.75
N SER A 205 1.78 -29.60 1.19
CA SER A 205 1.49 -31.04 1.21
C SER A 205 0.53 -31.46 2.34
N ALA A 206 0.30 -30.59 3.32
CA ALA A 206 -0.57 -30.86 4.47
C ALA A 206 -2.00 -30.33 4.28
N THR A 207 -2.24 -29.54 3.22
CA THR A 207 -3.54 -28.98 2.82
C THR A 207 -4.20 -29.87 1.80
#